data_4cf9e46a4c66b10a3498ae8d58d226c9
#
_entry.id   4cf9e46a4c66b10a3498ae8d58d226c9
#
_cell.length_a   1.000
_cell.length_b   1.000
_cell.length_c   1.000
_cell.angle_alpha   90.00
_cell.angle_beta   90.00
_cell.angle_gamma   90.00
#
_symmetry.space_group_name_H-M   'P 1'
#
loop_
_entity.id
_entity.type
_entity.pdbx_description
1 polymer ?
#
loop_
_entity_poly.entity_id
_entity_poly.type
_entity_poly.pdbx_seq_one_letter_code
_entity_poly.pdbx_strand_id
1 'polypeptide(L)'
;MSGKQNIRSKLRRGETSIGTWLQIPSPDVAEIISRLGYDWAALDMEHGSFTRAHLPDMFRALERWGTLPFVRLPEATQRNIKDALDSGARGLIFPMIESREQLDRAIAWSLYPGGREFSDGRRGVGFSRANCFGLDFAEQINTPERQGRDEELVLVAQIEHQNALEHLDAIFSHPRLDAYMVGPYDLSASLGCAAGFDEPGFLAALALIEERSAAHGLPKGYHVVDPDEKELRRKAAEGYTFLAYGIDSLFLRKHGGRPGV
;
A
#
# COMPACT_ATOMS: atom_id res chain seq x y z
N MET A 1 18.65 18.44 -0.96
CA MET A 1 17.62 17.44 -0.62
C MET A 1 17.20 16.80 -1.93
N SER A 2 17.54 15.53 -2.15
CA SER A 2 17.11 14.76 -3.33
C SER A 2 15.59 14.87 -3.45
N GLY A 3 15.07 15.19 -4.64
CA GLY A 3 13.63 15.36 -4.86
C GLY A 3 12.89 14.12 -4.35
N LYS A 4 11.94 14.32 -3.44
CA LYS A 4 11.09 13.25 -2.92
C LYS A 4 10.51 12.50 -4.10
N GLN A 5 10.76 11.19 -4.17
CA GLN A 5 10.20 10.36 -5.23
C GLN A 5 8.67 10.35 -5.07
N ASN A 6 7.96 10.84 -6.07
CA ASN A 6 6.51 10.72 -6.11
C ASN A 6 6.16 9.34 -6.71
N ILE A 7 5.87 8.37 -5.83
CA ILE A 7 5.55 6.99 -6.24
C ILE A 7 4.34 6.95 -7.16
N ARG A 8 3.30 7.75 -6.88
CA ARG A 8 2.12 7.82 -7.72
C ARG A 8 2.47 8.22 -9.16
N SER A 9 3.35 9.22 -9.32
CA SER A 9 3.85 9.62 -10.63
C SER A 9 4.70 8.54 -11.30
N LYS A 10 5.53 7.79 -10.55
CA LYS A 10 6.27 6.62 -11.07
C LYS A 10 5.31 5.59 -11.64
N LEU A 11 4.30 5.18 -10.87
CA LEU A 11 3.33 4.18 -11.28
C LEU A 11 2.55 4.60 -12.52
N ARG A 12 2.14 5.87 -12.62
CA ARG A 12 1.45 6.43 -13.80
C ARG A 12 2.31 6.44 -15.07
N ARG A 13 3.64 6.48 -14.93
CA ARG A 13 4.58 6.35 -16.06
C ARG A 13 4.97 4.91 -16.36
N GLY A 14 4.40 3.92 -15.64
CA GLY A 14 4.77 2.52 -15.77
C GLY A 14 6.15 2.19 -15.19
N GLU A 15 6.70 3.05 -14.34
CA GLU A 15 7.99 2.83 -13.68
C GLU A 15 7.82 1.96 -12.44
N THR A 16 8.77 1.05 -12.22
CA THR A 16 8.74 0.15 -11.06
C THR A 16 9.05 0.90 -9.77
N SER A 17 8.23 0.66 -8.76
CA SER A 17 8.44 1.07 -7.37
C SER A 17 8.60 -0.16 -6.49
N ILE A 18 9.68 -0.22 -5.71
CA ILE A 18 10.01 -1.35 -4.85
C ILE A 18 9.95 -0.93 -3.39
N GLY A 19 9.09 -1.60 -2.63
CA GLY A 19 8.99 -1.43 -1.18
C GLY A 19 9.19 -2.72 -0.42
N THR A 20 8.98 -2.65 0.89
CA THR A 20 9.01 -3.81 1.79
C THR A 20 7.93 -3.70 2.86
N TRP A 21 7.77 -4.76 3.66
CA TRP A 21 6.81 -4.78 4.75
C TRP A 21 7.48 -4.84 6.10
N LEU A 22 6.86 -4.20 7.09
CA LEU A 22 7.30 -4.18 8.48
C LEU A 22 6.20 -4.78 9.35
N GLN A 23 6.56 -5.74 10.21
CA GLN A 23 5.70 -6.34 11.23
C GLN A 23 6.22 -6.09 12.65
N ILE A 24 7.47 -5.65 12.78
CA ILE A 24 8.14 -5.41 14.04
C ILE A 24 8.05 -3.92 14.39
N PRO A 25 7.38 -3.53 15.48
CA PRO A 25 7.23 -2.13 15.87
C PRO A 25 8.50 -1.57 16.54
N SER A 26 9.60 -1.50 15.77
CA SER A 26 10.88 -0.95 16.21
C SER A 26 11.35 0.16 15.27
N PRO A 27 11.49 1.40 15.74
CA PRO A 27 12.08 2.48 14.96
C PRO A 27 13.49 2.18 14.46
N ASP A 28 14.27 1.38 15.19
CA ASP A 28 15.63 0.98 14.77
C ASP A 28 15.56 0.07 13.54
N VAL A 29 14.60 -0.87 13.50
CA VAL A 29 14.36 -1.71 12.32
C VAL A 29 13.93 -0.85 11.13
N ALA A 30 13.03 0.11 11.36
CA ALA A 30 12.59 1.04 10.31
C ALA A 30 13.74 1.90 9.78
N GLU A 31 14.64 2.37 10.63
CA GLU A 31 15.81 3.15 10.21
C GLU A 31 16.78 2.30 9.38
N ILE A 32 17.04 1.04 9.77
CA ILE A 32 17.85 0.11 9.00
C ILE A 32 17.22 -0.11 7.62
N ILE A 33 15.94 -0.44 7.55
CA ILE A 33 15.20 -0.65 6.30
C ILE A 33 15.27 0.58 5.41
N SER A 34 15.10 1.76 5.97
CA SER A 34 15.15 3.02 5.20
C SER A 34 16.51 3.25 4.53
N ARG A 35 17.60 2.76 5.15
CA ARG A 35 18.96 2.84 4.57
C ARG A 35 19.21 1.86 3.42
N LEU A 36 18.35 0.85 3.26
CA LEU A 36 18.52 -0.17 2.21
C LEU A 36 17.97 0.29 0.85
N GLY A 37 17.36 1.47 0.76
CA GLY A 37 17.00 2.10 -0.51
C GLY A 37 15.63 1.70 -1.08
N TYR A 38 14.74 1.19 -0.26
CA TYR A 38 13.34 0.97 -0.66
C TYR A 38 12.62 2.30 -0.92
N ASP A 39 11.79 2.36 -1.96
CA ASP A 39 10.96 3.54 -2.25
C ASP A 39 9.93 3.79 -1.13
N TRP A 40 9.38 2.72 -0.57
CA TRP A 40 8.39 2.75 0.50
C TRP A 40 8.52 1.54 1.42
N ALA A 41 7.95 1.66 2.62
CA ALA A 41 7.80 0.55 3.55
C ALA A 41 6.40 0.58 4.16
N ALA A 42 5.68 -0.54 4.06
CA ALA A 42 4.33 -0.68 4.59
C ALA A 42 4.36 -1.26 6.00
N LEU A 43 3.88 -0.49 6.99
CA LEU A 43 3.60 -1.00 8.32
C LEU A 43 2.34 -1.86 8.25
N ASP A 44 2.48 -3.12 8.63
CA ASP A 44 1.41 -4.09 8.60
C ASP A 44 0.58 -4.03 9.89
N MET A 45 -0.53 -3.28 9.85
CA MET A 45 -1.44 -3.19 10.99
C MET A 45 -2.50 -4.30 11.00
N GLU A 46 -2.57 -5.11 9.96
CA GLU A 46 -3.51 -6.24 9.87
C GLU A 46 -2.95 -7.49 10.57
N HIS A 47 -1.73 -7.89 10.21
CA HIS A 47 -1.08 -9.10 10.74
C HIS A 47 0.20 -8.82 11.53
N GLY A 48 0.62 -7.56 11.62
CA GLY A 48 1.75 -7.12 12.43
C GLY A 48 1.34 -6.71 13.85
N SER A 49 2.34 -6.41 14.69
CA SER A 49 2.12 -6.00 16.09
C SER A 49 1.94 -4.48 16.26
N PHE A 50 1.60 -3.77 15.20
CA PHE A 50 1.48 -2.31 15.24
C PHE A 50 0.17 -1.83 15.86
N THR A 51 0.28 -0.73 16.61
CA THR A 51 -0.84 0.09 17.03
C THR A 51 -0.64 1.52 16.52
N ARG A 52 -1.67 2.37 16.60
CA ARG A 52 -1.57 3.80 16.26
C ARG A 52 -0.40 4.51 16.96
N ALA A 53 -0.08 4.12 18.20
CA ALA A 53 0.99 4.76 18.97
C ALA A 53 2.38 4.60 18.34
N HIS A 54 2.61 3.52 17.61
CA HIS A 54 3.90 3.25 16.96
C HIS A 54 4.11 4.08 15.68
N LEU A 55 3.03 4.45 14.96
CA LEU A 55 3.10 5.04 13.63
C LEU A 55 4.00 6.30 13.56
N PRO A 56 3.89 7.30 14.47
CA PRO A 56 4.68 8.52 14.34
C PRO A 56 6.19 8.28 14.40
N ASP A 57 6.67 7.38 15.26
CA ASP A 57 8.10 7.13 15.44
C ASP A 57 8.66 6.28 14.30
N MET A 58 7.90 5.28 13.86
CA MET A 58 8.25 4.49 12.67
C MET A 58 8.35 5.37 11.43
N PHE A 59 7.40 6.29 11.23
CA PHE A 59 7.40 7.19 10.08
C PHE A 59 8.58 8.17 10.10
N ARG A 60 8.96 8.70 11.29
CA ARG A 60 10.16 9.55 11.41
C ARG A 60 11.42 8.79 11.00
N ALA A 61 11.55 7.53 11.44
CA ALA A 61 12.68 6.68 11.10
C ALA A 61 12.75 6.40 9.58
N LEU A 62 11.63 6.06 8.94
CA LEU A 62 11.54 5.83 7.51
C LEU A 62 11.85 7.08 6.68
N GLU A 63 11.21 8.21 7.02
CA GLU A 63 11.34 9.47 6.27
C GLU A 63 12.76 10.06 6.35
N ARG A 64 13.53 9.74 7.39
CA ARG A 64 14.90 10.24 7.59
C ARG A 64 15.79 10.01 6.37
N TRP A 65 15.64 8.87 5.69
CA TRP A 65 16.48 8.50 4.55
C TRP A 65 15.69 8.44 3.23
N GLY A 66 14.44 8.90 3.25
CA GLY A 66 13.63 9.08 2.04
C GLY A 66 12.70 7.93 1.69
N THR A 67 12.62 6.88 2.51
CA THR A 67 11.62 5.82 2.33
C THR A 67 10.23 6.34 2.75
N LEU A 68 9.23 6.21 1.87
CA LEU A 68 7.89 6.71 2.16
C LEU A 68 7.12 5.73 3.08
N PRO A 69 6.52 6.22 4.17
CA PRO A 69 5.75 5.39 5.07
C PRO A 69 4.38 5.05 4.48
N PHE A 70 4.14 3.77 4.25
CA PHE A 70 2.84 3.22 3.89
C PHE A 70 2.24 2.46 5.07
N VAL A 71 0.94 2.22 5.03
CA VAL A 71 0.24 1.39 6.03
C VAL A 71 -0.68 0.43 5.31
N ARG A 72 -0.55 -0.87 5.60
CA ARG A 72 -1.66 -1.79 5.40
C ARG A 72 -2.57 -1.67 6.62
N LEU A 73 -3.80 -1.25 6.38
CA LEU A 73 -4.80 -1.06 7.42
C LEU A 73 -5.29 -2.43 7.93
N PRO A 74 -5.71 -2.53 9.20
CA PRO A 74 -6.37 -3.75 9.68
C PRO A 74 -7.76 -3.92 9.07
N GLU A 75 -8.39 -2.82 8.68
CA GLU A 75 -9.67 -2.72 8.01
C GLU A 75 -9.81 -1.33 7.39
N ALA A 76 -10.45 -1.22 6.23
CA ALA A 76 -10.65 0.06 5.52
C ALA A 76 -11.78 0.90 6.15
N THR A 77 -11.68 1.20 7.45
CA THR A 77 -12.64 2.05 8.19
C THR A 77 -12.17 3.49 8.24
N GLN A 78 -13.14 4.41 8.41
CA GLN A 78 -12.84 5.84 8.57
C GLN A 78 -11.83 6.10 9.69
N ARG A 79 -11.94 5.37 10.82
CA ARG A 79 -11.04 5.54 11.97
C ARG A 79 -9.62 5.12 11.62
N ASN A 80 -9.43 3.93 11.07
CA ASN A 80 -8.10 3.41 10.74
C ASN A 80 -7.41 4.28 9.69
N ILE A 81 -8.16 4.70 8.67
CA ILE A 81 -7.68 5.62 7.63
C ILE A 81 -7.22 6.95 8.24
N LYS A 82 -8.06 7.56 9.11
CA LYS A 82 -7.72 8.80 9.79
C LYS A 82 -6.49 8.65 10.68
N ASP A 83 -6.41 7.58 11.46
CA ASP A 83 -5.28 7.33 12.37
C ASP A 83 -3.96 7.20 11.60
N ALA A 84 -3.95 6.50 10.46
CA ALA A 84 -2.77 6.37 9.59
C ALA A 84 -2.40 7.71 8.95
N LEU A 85 -3.36 8.40 8.33
CA LEU A 85 -3.11 9.64 7.60
C LEU A 85 -2.72 10.81 8.51
N ASP A 86 -3.34 10.95 9.68
CA ASP A 86 -2.97 11.99 10.66
C ASP A 86 -1.59 11.72 11.27
N SER A 87 -1.17 10.45 11.34
CA SER A 87 0.20 10.08 11.71
C SER A 87 1.22 10.40 10.62
N GLY A 88 0.79 10.62 9.38
CA GLY A 88 1.62 11.06 8.26
C GLY A 88 1.89 9.97 7.20
N ALA A 89 1.05 8.93 7.10
CA ALA A 89 1.16 7.94 6.02
C ALA A 89 1.11 8.60 4.64
N ARG A 90 1.93 8.09 3.73
CA ARG A 90 2.05 8.54 2.33
C ARG A 90 1.42 7.55 1.34
N GLY A 91 0.99 6.42 1.83
CA GLY A 91 0.21 5.44 1.09
C GLY A 91 -0.61 4.56 2.02
N LEU A 92 -1.75 4.10 1.51
CA LEU A 92 -2.64 3.18 2.20
C LEU A 92 -2.87 1.94 1.33
N ILE A 93 -2.78 0.77 1.95
CA ILE A 93 -3.19 -0.50 1.37
C ILE A 93 -4.46 -0.93 2.09
N PHE A 94 -5.56 -0.97 1.35
CA PHE A 94 -6.88 -1.33 1.84
C PHE A 94 -7.07 -2.84 1.72
N PRO A 95 -7.15 -3.60 2.82
CA PRO A 95 -7.40 -5.04 2.77
C PRO A 95 -8.85 -5.33 2.39
N MET A 96 -9.12 -6.54 1.92
CA MET A 96 -10.46 -7.11 1.73
C MET A 96 -11.42 -6.22 0.93
N ILE A 97 -10.92 -5.59 -0.15
CA ILE A 97 -11.78 -4.82 -1.05
C ILE A 97 -12.53 -5.79 -1.98
N GLU A 98 -13.82 -5.90 -1.77
CA GLU A 98 -14.71 -6.80 -2.49
C GLU A 98 -15.71 -6.08 -3.41
N SER A 99 -15.92 -4.76 -3.21
CA SER A 99 -16.86 -4.00 -4.02
C SER A 99 -16.41 -2.56 -4.26
N ARG A 100 -17.02 -1.94 -5.28
CA ARG A 100 -16.82 -0.53 -5.60
C ARG A 100 -17.25 0.38 -4.45
N GLU A 101 -18.34 0.09 -3.79
CA GLU A 101 -18.88 0.89 -2.69
C GLU A 101 -17.96 0.88 -1.46
N GLN A 102 -17.29 -0.25 -1.18
CA GLN A 102 -16.26 -0.29 -0.13
C GLN A 102 -15.09 0.61 -0.50
N LEU A 103 -14.60 0.51 -1.73
CA LEU A 103 -13.49 1.31 -2.23
C LEU A 103 -13.84 2.81 -2.24
N ASP A 104 -15.03 3.18 -2.73
CA ASP A 104 -15.50 4.58 -2.75
C ASP A 104 -15.50 5.20 -1.36
N ARG A 105 -15.97 4.46 -0.35
CA ARG A 105 -15.94 4.92 1.05
C ARG A 105 -14.51 5.10 1.56
N ALA A 106 -13.64 4.11 1.33
CA ALA A 106 -12.25 4.16 1.78
C ALA A 106 -11.50 5.34 1.14
N ILE A 107 -11.67 5.55 -0.16
CA ILE A 107 -11.06 6.67 -0.89
C ILE A 107 -11.63 8.00 -0.41
N ALA A 108 -12.95 8.11 -0.23
CA ALA A 108 -13.55 9.34 0.28
C ALA A 108 -13.00 9.74 1.66
N TRP A 109 -12.81 8.78 2.57
CA TRP A 109 -12.21 9.07 3.88
C TRP A 109 -10.70 9.38 3.83
N SER A 110 -10.04 9.04 2.74
CA SER A 110 -8.61 9.26 2.56
C SER A 110 -8.28 10.63 1.99
N LEU A 111 -9.19 11.26 1.26
CA LEU A 111 -8.96 12.47 0.48
C LEU A 111 -9.69 13.67 1.08
N TYR A 112 -9.06 14.85 0.99
CA TYR A 112 -9.70 16.10 1.37
C TYR A 112 -10.79 16.50 0.37
N PRO A 113 -11.82 17.25 0.82
CA PRO A 113 -12.84 17.79 -0.08
C PRO A 113 -12.26 18.66 -1.20
N GLY A 114 -12.90 18.66 -2.35
CA GLY A 114 -12.57 19.58 -3.46
C GLY A 114 -11.36 19.19 -4.30
N GLY A 115 -10.89 17.93 -4.24
CA GLY A 115 -9.85 17.42 -5.12
C GLY A 115 -10.29 17.36 -6.59
N ARG A 116 -9.39 17.62 -7.53
CA ARG A 116 -9.70 17.64 -8.97
C ARG A 116 -10.03 16.27 -9.54
N GLU A 117 -9.33 15.22 -9.07
CA GLU A 117 -9.54 13.84 -9.52
C GLU A 117 -10.69 13.17 -8.76
N PHE A 118 -11.01 13.66 -7.56
CA PHE A 118 -12.07 13.15 -6.71
C PHE A 118 -12.56 14.25 -5.77
N SER A 119 -13.71 14.86 -6.07
CA SER A 119 -14.25 16.01 -5.33
C SER A 119 -14.91 15.63 -4.00
N ASP A 120 -15.38 14.36 -3.89
CA ASP A 120 -16.22 13.88 -2.78
C ASP A 120 -15.41 13.39 -1.57
N GLY A 121 -14.17 13.86 -1.44
CA GLY A 121 -13.32 13.60 -0.28
C GLY A 121 -14.00 14.01 1.03
N ARG A 122 -13.80 13.18 2.07
CA ARG A 122 -14.40 13.35 3.41
C ARG A 122 -13.38 13.30 4.53
N ARG A 123 -12.10 13.40 4.19
CA ARG A 123 -11.03 13.47 5.18
C ARG A 123 -11.22 14.69 6.08
N GLY A 124 -11.20 14.47 7.40
CA GLY A 124 -11.29 15.56 8.37
C GLY A 124 -10.07 16.48 8.31
N VAL A 125 -10.32 17.76 8.46
CA VAL A 125 -9.29 18.81 8.46
C VAL A 125 -8.94 19.16 9.91
N GLY A 126 -7.66 19.08 10.27
CA GLY A 126 -7.20 19.38 11.63
C GLY A 126 -5.68 19.42 11.71
N PHE A 127 -5.18 19.89 12.87
CA PHE A 127 -3.75 19.90 13.12
C PHE A 127 -3.28 18.51 13.54
N SER A 128 -2.33 17.96 12.84
CA SER A 128 -1.79 16.63 13.07
C SER A 128 -0.31 16.57 12.68
N ARG A 129 0.35 15.43 12.93
CA ARG A 129 1.72 15.23 12.47
C ARG A 129 1.85 15.39 10.95
N ALA A 130 0.83 14.98 10.20
CA ALA A 130 0.83 15.06 8.75
C ALA A 130 1.05 16.48 8.20
N ASN A 131 0.67 17.52 8.95
CA ASN A 131 0.84 18.93 8.56
C ASN A 131 1.76 19.69 9.53
N CYS A 132 2.73 18.99 10.14
CA CYS A 132 3.63 19.56 11.13
C CYS A 132 2.89 20.33 12.23
N PHE A 133 1.78 19.76 12.73
CA PHE A 133 0.94 20.36 13.79
C PHE A 133 0.41 21.76 13.44
N GLY A 134 0.14 21.99 12.16
CA GLY A 134 -0.43 23.21 11.63
C GLY A 134 0.53 24.12 10.87
N LEU A 135 1.85 23.88 10.95
CA LEU A 135 2.82 24.68 10.20
C LEU A 135 2.67 24.55 8.68
N ASP A 136 2.39 23.35 8.19
CA ASP A 136 2.17 23.07 6.77
C ASP A 136 0.69 22.93 6.41
N PHE A 137 -0.21 23.50 7.21
CA PHE A 137 -1.65 23.26 7.09
C PHE A 137 -2.20 23.67 5.72
N ALA A 138 -1.84 24.88 5.27
CA ALA A 138 -2.31 25.41 3.99
C ALA A 138 -1.83 24.57 2.80
N GLU A 139 -0.69 23.89 2.92
CA GLU A 139 -0.12 23.06 1.86
C GLU A 139 -0.70 21.65 1.80
N GLN A 140 -1.36 21.23 2.87
CA GLN A 140 -1.89 19.88 2.97
C GLN A 140 -3.26 19.73 2.32
N ILE A 141 -4.14 20.70 2.50
CA ILE A 141 -5.53 20.67 2.03
C ILE A 141 -5.65 21.01 0.55
N ASN A 142 -6.73 20.55 -0.07
CA ASN A 142 -7.08 20.94 -1.42
C ASN A 142 -7.53 22.41 -1.48
N THR A 143 -7.16 23.08 -2.55
CA THR A 143 -7.67 24.42 -2.90
C THR A 143 -8.12 24.42 -4.36
N PRO A 144 -8.84 25.47 -4.84
CA PRO A 144 -9.21 25.56 -6.26
C PRO A 144 -8.03 25.46 -7.23
N GLU A 145 -6.83 25.87 -6.78
CA GLU A 145 -5.61 25.90 -7.59
C GLU A 145 -4.78 24.61 -7.48
N ARG A 146 -4.93 23.86 -6.38
CA ARG A 146 -4.10 22.68 -6.11
C ARG A 146 -4.82 21.58 -5.32
N GLN A 147 -4.34 20.36 -5.43
CA GLN A 147 -4.86 19.19 -4.70
C GLN A 147 -4.18 18.95 -3.34
N GLY A 148 -3.35 19.86 -2.88
CA GLY A 148 -2.60 19.67 -1.64
C GLY A 148 -1.76 18.37 -1.68
N ARG A 149 -1.70 17.66 -0.53
CA ARG A 149 -0.96 16.39 -0.45
C ARG A 149 -1.72 15.18 -1.00
N ASP A 150 -2.98 15.31 -1.35
CA ASP A 150 -3.75 14.24 -1.98
C ASP A 150 -3.12 13.81 -3.32
N GLU A 151 -2.44 14.72 -4.02
CA GLU A 151 -1.74 14.43 -5.27
C GLU A 151 -0.59 13.43 -5.11
N GLU A 152 0.01 13.37 -3.93
CA GLU A 152 1.14 12.48 -3.64
C GLU A 152 0.72 11.20 -2.91
N LEU A 153 -0.52 11.13 -2.38
CA LEU A 153 -1.02 9.99 -1.64
C LEU A 153 -1.27 8.81 -2.57
N VAL A 154 -0.70 7.65 -2.23
CA VAL A 154 -0.89 6.39 -2.97
C VAL A 154 -1.97 5.55 -2.32
N LEU A 155 -2.98 5.14 -3.10
CA LEU A 155 -4.10 4.32 -2.64
C LEU A 155 -4.12 3.00 -3.39
N VAL A 156 -4.02 1.89 -2.64
CA VAL A 156 -3.88 0.54 -3.18
C VAL A 156 -5.01 -0.33 -2.66
N ALA A 157 -5.72 -1.03 -3.55
CA ALA A 157 -6.70 -2.04 -3.16
C ALA A 157 -6.05 -3.42 -3.09
N GLN A 158 -6.23 -4.15 -2.00
CA GLN A 158 -5.84 -5.55 -1.91
C GLN A 158 -7.02 -6.42 -2.32
N ILE A 159 -6.80 -7.23 -3.37
CA ILE A 159 -7.78 -8.16 -3.92
C ILE A 159 -7.43 -9.54 -3.39
N GLU A 160 -8.25 -10.05 -2.48
CA GLU A 160 -7.92 -11.23 -1.70
C GLU A 160 -9.13 -12.08 -1.29
N HIS A 161 -10.29 -11.79 -1.84
CA HIS A 161 -11.50 -12.58 -1.66
C HIS A 161 -12.19 -12.84 -2.99
N GLN A 162 -12.77 -14.04 -3.18
CA GLN A 162 -13.45 -14.44 -4.40
C GLN A 162 -14.59 -13.49 -4.81
N ASN A 163 -15.28 -12.87 -3.85
CA ASN A 163 -16.35 -11.91 -4.13
C ASN A 163 -15.87 -10.71 -4.95
N ALA A 164 -14.59 -10.30 -4.80
CA ALA A 164 -14.01 -9.21 -5.58
C ALA A 164 -13.98 -9.51 -7.08
N LEU A 165 -13.88 -10.80 -7.48
CA LEU A 165 -13.70 -11.21 -8.87
C LEU A 165 -14.87 -10.80 -9.76
N GLU A 166 -16.08 -10.74 -9.22
CA GLU A 166 -17.27 -10.30 -9.95
C GLU A 166 -17.35 -8.77 -10.09
N HIS A 167 -16.55 -8.03 -9.32
CA HIS A 167 -16.60 -6.57 -9.23
C HIS A 167 -15.33 -5.87 -9.70
N LEU A 168 -14.36 -6.60 -10.30
CA LEU A 168 -13.05 -6.06 -10.69
C LEU A 168 -13.15 -4.83 -11.59
N ASP A 169 -14.01 -4.86 -12.61
CA ASP A 169 -14.17 -3.71 -13.52
C ASP A 169 -14.66 -2.47 -12.76
N ALA A 170 -15.61 -2.63 -11.86
CA ALA A 170 -16.11 -1.54 -11.04
C ALA A 170 -15.04 -1.01 -10.08
N ILE A 171 -14.27 -1.89 -9.43
CA ILE A 171 -13.18 -1.53 -8.53
C ILE A 171 -12.06 -0.81 -9.30
N PHE A 172 -11.56 -1.41 -10.39
CA PHE A 172 -10.39 -0.93 -11.13
C PHE A 172 -10.64 0.34 -11.96
N SER A 173 -11.90 0.63 -12.29
CA SER A 173 -12.28 1.89 -12.93
C SER A 173 -12.27 3.12 -12.01
N HIS A 174 -11.97 2.97 -10.70
CA HIS A 174 -11.96 4.12 -9.79
C HIS A 174 -10.80 5.07 -10.10
N PRO A 175 -11.05 6.38 -10.40
CA PRO A 175 -10.04 7.32 -10.90
C PRO A 175 -8.91 7.63 -9.88
N ARG A 176 -9.17 7.38 -8.59
CA ARG A 176 -8.19 7.61 -7.51
C ARG A 176 -7.53 6.35 -6.97
N LEU A 177 -7.80 5.20 -7.57
CA LEU A 177 -7.03 3.99 -7.29
C LEU A 177 -5.72 4.05 -8.07
N ASP A 178 -4.58 3.88 -7.39
CA ASP A 178 -3.26 4.05 -7.99
C ASP A 178 -2.59 2.71 -8.34
N ALA A 179 -2.97 1.64 -7.65
CA ALA A 179 -2.54 0.26 -7.92
C ALA A 179 -3.48 -0.74 -7.23
N TYR A 180 -3.38 -2.00 -7.61
CA TYR A 180 -3.89 -3.10 -6.79
C TYR A 180 -2.76 -4.00 -6.33
N MET A 181 -3.02 -4.83 -5.32
CA MET A 181 -2.16 -5.92 -4.88
C MET A 181 -3.00 -7.16 -4.62
N VAL A 182 -2.50 -8.33 -4.99
CA VAL A 182 -3.17 -9.59 -4.63
C VAL A 182 -2.68 -10.05 -3.26
N GLY A 183 -3.61 -10.46 -2.38
CA GLY A 183 -3.33 -11.20 -1.16
C GLY A 183 -3.46 -12.73 -1.44
N PRO A 184 -2.37 -13.43 -1.79
CA PRO A 184 -2.48 -14.77 -2.34
C PRO A 184 -2.98 -15.80 -1.33
N TYR A 185 -2.64 -15.64 -0.06
CA TYR A 185 -3.06 -16.58 0.98
C TYR A 185 -4.58 -16.50 1.22
N ASP A 186 -5.12 -15.30 1.40
CA ASP A 186 -6.54 -15.08 1.65
C ASP A 186 -7.36 -15.37 0.39
N LEU A 187 -6.88 -14.97 -0.80
CA LEU A 187 -7.55 -15.30 -2.05
C LEU A 187 -7.66 -16.81 -2.25
N SER A 188 -6.56 -17.56 -2.07
CA SER A 188 -6.58 -19.02 -2.21
C SER A 188 -7.49 -19.69 -1.17
N ALA A 189 -7.48 -19.18 0.06
CA ALA A 189 -8.36 -19.66 1.11
C ALA A 189 -9.84 -19.42 0.77
N SER A 190 -10.18 -18.24 0.26
CA SER A 190 -11.56 -17.90 -0.15
C SER A 190 -12.05 -18.75 -1.32
N LEU A 191 -11.14 -19.22 -2.18
CA LEU A 191 -11.41 -20.13 -3.29
C LEU A 191 -11.46 -21.61 -2.88
N GLY A 192 -11.23 -21.93 -1.58
CA GLY A 192 -11.25 -23.29 -1.04
C GLY A 192 -9.96 -24.08 -1.30
N CYS A 193 -8.86 -23.43 -1.71
CA CYS A 193 -7.56 -24.07 -1.98
C CYS A 193 -6.42 -23.39 -1.19
N ALA A 194 -6.59 -23.18 0.11
CA ALA A 194 -5.66 -22.45 0.97
C ALA A 194 -4.18 -22.80 0.71
N ALA A 195 -3.35 -21.80 0.36
CA ALA A 195 -1.95 -21.91 -0.07
C ALA A 195 -1.71 -22.80 -1.32
N GLY A 196 -2.76 -23.19 -2.03
CA GLY A 196 -2.70 -23.94 -3.28
C GLY A 196 -2.47 -22.99 -4.49
N PHE A 197 -1.31 -22.38 -4.59
CA PHE A 197 -1.03 -21.34 -5.61
C PHE A 197 -0.91 -21.90 -7.03
N ASP A 198 -0.75 -23.19 -7.19
CA ASP A 198 -0.73 -23.89 -8.48
C ASP A 198 -2.10 -24.47 -8.87
N GLU A 199 -3.10 -24.34 -8.01
CA GLU A 199 -4.44 -24.84 -8.28
C GLU A 199 -5.11 -24.10 -9.43
N PRO A 200 -5.80 -24.81 -10.36
CA PRO A 200 -6.39 -24.20 -11.55
C PRO A 200 -7.34 -23.03 -11.24
N GLY A 201 -8.12 -23.12 -10.15
CA GLY A 201 -9.03 -22.07 -9.72
C GLY A 201 -8.30 -20.78 -9.30
N PHE A 202 -7.19 -20.92 -8.57
CA PHE A 202 -6.38 -19.78 -8.16
C PHE A 202 -5.68 -19.13 -9.36
N LEU A 203 -5.10 -19.93 -10.26
CA LEU A 203 -4.45 -19.42 -11.48
C LEU A 203 -5.45 -18.70 -12.41
N ALA A 204 -6.67 -19.23 -12.52
CA ALA A 204 -7.73 -18.58 -13.28
C ALA A 204 -8.14 -17.23 -12.66
N ALA A 205 -8.25 -17.16 -11.34
CA ALA A 205 -8.53 -15.91 -10.62
C ALA A 205 -7.42 -14.85 -10.84
N LEU A 206 -6.14 -15.25 -10.75
CA LEU A 206 -5.02 -14.34 -11.05
C LEU A 206 -5.07 -13.82 -12.49
N ALA A 207 -5.30 -14.72 -13.46
CA ALA A 207 -5.39 -14.34 -14.88
C ALA A 207 -6.53 -13.34 -15.13
N LEU A 208 -7.69 -13.55 -14.49
CA LEU A 208 -8.82 -12.63 -14.55
C LEU A 208 -8.47 -11.25 -13.95
N ILE A 209 -7.85 -11.22 -12.77
CA ILE A 209 -7.42 -9.98 -12.12
C ILE A 209 -6.46 -9.21 -13.03
N GLU A 210 -5.46 -9.89 -13.62
CA GLU A 210 -4.50 -9.27 -14.52
C GLU A 210 -5.16 -8.75 -15.81
N GLU A 211 -6.06 -9.52 -16.41
CA GLU A 211 -6.81 -9.11 -17.61
C GLU A 211 -7.61 -7.82 -17.34
N ARG A 212 -8.36 -7.79 -16.24
CA ARG A 212 -9.19 -6.63 -15.89
C ARG A 212 -8.33 -5.42 -15.53
N SER A 213 -7.25 -5.60 -14.79
CA SER A 213 -6.35 -4.48 -14.48
C SER A 213 -5.72 -3.87 -15.74
N ALA A 214 -5.33 -4.70 -16.69
CA ALA A 214 -4.79 -4.24 -17.98
C ALA A 214 -5.81 -3.45 -18.78
N ALA A 215 -7.09 -3.88 -18.81
CA ALA A 215 -8.18 -3.17 -19.48
C ALA A 215 -8.40 -1.75 -18.91
N HIS A 216 -8.14 -1.55 -17.63
CA HIS A 216 -8.24 -0.25 -16.95
C HIS A 216 -6.91 0.52 -16.85
N GLY A 217 -5.81 -0.05 -17.36
CA GLY A 217 -4.47 0.56 -17.26
C GLY A 217 -3.99 0.71 -15.81
N LEU A 218 -4.51 -0.11 -14.89
CA LEU A 218 -4.17 -0.03 -13.47
C LEU A 218 -2.85 -0.74 -13.18
N PRO A 219 -1.86 -0.09 -12.52
CA PRO A 219 -0.61 -0.69 -12.12
C PRO A 219 -0.77 -1.96 -11.30
N LYS A 220 -0.07 -3.03 -11.72
CA LYS A 220 -0.08 -4.34 -11.06
C LYS A 220 0.85 -4.33 -9.85
N GLY A 221 0.34 -4.77 -8.69
CA GLY A 221 1.11 -4.95 -7.47
C GLY A 221 1.30 -6.43 -7.13
N TYR A 222 2.48 -6.75 -6.61
CA TYR A 222 2.81 -8.10 -6.13
C TYR A 222 3.73 -8.05 -4.90
N HIS A 223 3.50 -8.94 -3.95
CA HIS A 223 4.36 -9.11 -2.79
C HIS A 223 5.16 -10.42 -2.90
N VAL A 224 6.45 -10.30 -3.11
CA VAL A 224 7.41 -11.40 -2.98
C VAL A 224 7.66 -11.61 -1.50
N VAL A 225 6.81 -12.41 -0.85
CA VAL A 225 6.77 -12.59 0.61
C VAL A 225 8.07 -13.20 1.15
N ASP A 226 8.47 -14.36 0.62
CA ASP A 226 9.81 -14.91 0.91
C ASP A 226 10.83 -14.18 0.03
N PRO A 227 11.83 -13.49 0.59
CA PRO A 227 12.75 -12.68 -0.21
C PRO A 227 13.57 -13.54 -1.18
N ASP A 228 13.15 -13.49 -2.45
CA ASP A 228 13.81 -14.10 -3.61
C ASP A 228 13.95 -13.08 -4.74
N GLU A 229 15.19 -12.69 -5.04
CA GLU A 229 15.47 -11.72 -6.11
C GLU A 229 15.11 -12.24 -7.50
N LYS A 230 15.15 -13.55 -7.74
CA LYS A 230 14.78 -14.11 -9.05
C LYS A 230 13.29 -13.94 -9.29
N GLU A 231 12.49 -14.21 -8.26
CA GLU A 231 11.05 -13.99 -8.31
C GLU A 231 10.69 -12.51 -8.49
N LEU A 232 11.37 -11.61 -7.76
CA LEU A 232 11.19 -10.17 -7.91
C LEU A 232 11.45 -9.72 -9.34
N ARG A 233 12.57 -10.15 -9.93
CA ARG A 233 12.94 -9.83 -11.32
C ARG A 233 11.96 -10.41 -12.33
N ARG A 234 11.46 -11.64 -12.10
CA ARG A 234 10.46 -12.28 -12.91
C ARG A 234 9.16 -11.46 -12.91
N LYS A 235 8.68 -11.05 -11.74
CA LYS A 235 7.47 -10.23 -11.61
C LYS A 235 7.62 -8.85 -12.27
N ALA A 236 8.77 -8.21 -12.13
CA ALA A 236 9.04 -6.96 -12.84
C ALA A 236 9.01 -7.15 -14.38
N ALA A 237 9.57 -8.26 -14.89
CA ALA A 237 9.53 -8.58 -16.31
C ALA A 237 8.11 -8.92 -16.82
N GLU A 238 7.23 -9.43 -15.96
CA GLU A 238 5.80 -9.67 -16.21
C GLU A 238 4.97 -8.36 -16.16
N GLY A 239 5.60 -7.20 -15.96
CA GLY A 239 4.96 -5.88 -15.96
C GLY A 239 4.35 -5.46 -14.63
N TYR A 240 4.72 -6.10 -13.52
CA TYR A 240 4.36 -5.61 -12.19
C TYR A 240 5.24 -4.40 -11.84
N THR A 241 4.58 -3.30 -11.43
CA THR A 241 5.26 -2.02 -11.16
C THR A 241 5.18 -1.60 -9.70
N PHE A 242 4.21 -2.09 -8.93
CA PHE A 242 4.09 -1.86 -7.50
C PHE A 242 4.54 -3.13 -6.75
N LEU A 243 5.84 -3.23 -6.46
CA LEU A 243 6.44 -4.45 -5.93
C LEU A 243 6.82 -4.31 -4.46
N ALA A 244 6.43 -5.30 -3.65
CA ALA A 244 6.93 -5.48 -2.29
C ALA A 244 7.91 -6.66 -2.24
N TYR A 245 9.00 -6.50 -1.50
CA TYR A 245 10.04 -7.51 -1.35
C TYR A 245 10.30 -7.81 0.12
N GLY A 246 9.96 -9.02 0.52
CA GLY A 246 10.17 -9.53 1.87
C GLY A 246 9.35 -8.84 2.96
N ILE A 247 9.61 -9.25 4.17
CA ILE A 247 9.08 -8.70 5.43
C ILE A 247 10.25 -8.68 6.42
N ASP A 248 10.34 -7.69 7.29
CA ASP A 248 11.40 -7.57 8.29
C ASP A 248 11.56 -8.84 9.16
N SER A 249 10.44 -9.42 9.60
CA SER A 249 10.42 -10.67 10.36
C SER A 249 10.98 -11.86 9.57
N LEU A 250 10.76 -11.91 8.25
CA LEU A 250 11.27 -12.96 7.38
C LEU A 250 12.76 -12.78 7.08
N PHE A 251 13.24 -11.54 6.93
CA PHE A 251 14.67 -11.29 6.81
C PHE A 251 15.42 -11.80 8.05
N LEU A 252 14.90 -11.54 9.26
CA LEU A 252 15.48 -12.05 10.50
C LEU A 252 15.39 -13.57 10.58
N ARG A 253 14.24 -14.17 10.26
CA ARG A 253 14.07 -15.63 10.28
C ARG A 253 15.02 -16.35 9.33
N LYS A 254 15.24 -15.79 8.13
CA LYS A 254 16.07 -16.41 7.08
C LYS A 254 17.55 -16.45 7.47
N HIS A 255 18.02 -15.45 8.21
CA HIS A 255 19.45 -15.31 8.54
C HIS A 255 19.77 -15.47 10.04
N GLY A 256 18.75 -15.52 10.91
CA GLY A 256 18.90 -15.62 12.37
C GLY A 256 18.87 -17.04 12.93
N GLY A 257 18.98 -18.07 12.09
CA GLY A 257 18.95 -19.46 12.54
C GLY A 257 20.15 -19.81 13.44
N ARG A 258 19.93 -20.66 14.49
CA ARG A 258 21.01 -21.16 15.34
C ARG A 258 22.00 -21.96 14.49
N PRO A 259 23.31 -21.62 14.51
CA PRO A 259 24.33 -22.46 13.84
C PRO A 259 24.36 -23.87 14.45
N GLY A 260 24.46 -24.88 13.57
CA GLY A 260 24.76 -26.25 13.99
C GLY A 260 26.19 -26.32 14.54
N VAL A 261 26.35 -26.72 15.78
CA VAL A 261 27.65 -27.04 16.41
C VAL A 261 27.70 -28.52 16.70
#